data_040c78794f5f1e22ee238037dcdee97e
#
_entry.id   040c78794f5f1e22ee238037dcdee97e
#
_cell.length_a   1.000
_cell.length_b   1.000
_cell.length_c   1.000
_cell.angle_alpha   90.00
_cell.angle_beta   90.00
_cell.angle_gamma   90.00
#
_symmetry.space_group_name_H-M   'P 1'
#
loop_
_entity.id
_entity.type
_entity.pdbx_description
1 polymer ?
#
loop_
_entity_poly.entity_id
_entity_poly.type
_entity_poly.pdbx_seq_one_letter_code
_entity_poly.pdbx_strand_id
1 'polypeptide(L)'
;MGSKGYLIDTNVAIEYIGEALPEKALDMLDGIIDSQFYLSVINKIELLGFIGITEDEELNFQKLIHAADVLALDENIVTSTIEIRKSYITKLPDAIIAATALINGLVIITRNTKDFKKIKGLEVLDPYGI
;
A
#
# COMPACT_ATOMS: atom_id res chain seq x y z
N MET A 1 -1.57 -24.19 -3.47
CA MET A 1 -2.16 -22.91 -3.09
C MET A 1 -1.15 -21.80 -3.22
N GLY A 2 -1.50 -20.78 -3.97
CA GLY A 2 -0.65 -19.62 -4.06
C GLY A 2 -0.64 -18.80 -2.77
N SER A 3 0.48 -18.18 -2.46
CA SER A 3 0.55 -17.17 -1.41
C SER A 3 -0.19 -15.92 -1.86
N LYS A 4 -0.73 -15.15 -0.92
CA LYS A 4 -1.35 -13.88 -1.23
C LYS A 4 -0.30 -12.86 -1.65
N GLY A 5 -0.70 -11.95 -2.53
CA GLY A 5 0.13 -10.80 -2.87
C GLY A 5 0.06 -9.72 -1.80
N TYR A 6 0.95 -8.76 -1.92
CA TYR A 6 1.07 -7.66 -0.95
C TYR A 6 0.91 -6.32 -1.63
N LEU A 7 0.08 -5.47 -1.04
CA LEU A 7 -0.03 -4.06 -1.40
C LEU A 7 0.72 -3.26 -0.34
N ILE A 8 1.67 -2.43 -0.77
CA ILE A 8 2.47 -1.63 0.15
C ILE A 8 1.85 -0.25 0.30
N ASP A 9 1.52 0.12 1.54
CA ASP A 9 0.99 1.45 1.83
C ASP A 9 2.08 2.52 1.68
N THR A 10 1.67 3.73 1.38
CA THR A 10 2.56 4.85 1.07
C THR A 10 3.62 5.08 2.14
N ASN A 11 3.23 5.09 3.41
CA ASN A 11 4.19 5.34 4.51
C ASN A 11 5.28 4.27 4.58
N VAL A 12 4.92 3.01 4.35
CA VAL A 12 5.89 1.91 4.35
C VAL A 12 6.83 2.03 3.16
N ALA A 13 6.31 2.40 1.99
CA ALA A 13 7.13 2.63 0.80
C ALA A 13 8.14 3.76 1.03
N ILE A 14 7.72 4.86 1.66
CA ILE A 14 8.61 5.98 1.99
C ILE A 14 9.71 5.51 2.95
N GLU A 15 9.34 4.79 4.00
CA GLU A 15 10.31 4.27 4.98
C GLU A 15 11.27 3.26 4.37
N TYR A 16 10.78 2.44 3.45
CA TYR A 16 11.62 1.48 2.74
C TYR A 16 12.69 2.18 1.90
N ILE A 17 12.29 3.16 1.10
CA ILE A 17 13.22 3.93 0.25
C ILE A 17 14.20 4.74 1.12
N GLY A 18 13.73 5.28 2.26
CA GLY A 18 14.56 6.04 3.19
C GLY A 18 15.43 5.18 4.12
N GLU A 19 15.37 3.87 3.97
CA GLU A 19 16.09 2.92 4.82
C GLU A 19 15.79 3.10 6.31
N ALA A 20 14.57 3.49 6.63
CA ALA A 20 14.13 3.79 7.98
C ALA A 20 13.44 2.61 8.68
N LEU A 21 13.24 1.50 8.00
CA LEU A 21 12.60 0.31 8.57
C LEU A 21 13.57 -0.47 9.46
N PRO A 22 13.05 -1.15 10.52
CA PRO A 22 13.86 -2.12 11.26
C PRO A 22 14.41 -3.21 10.35
N GLU A 23 15.53 -3.79 10.73
CA GLU A 23 16.23 -4.78 9.89
C GLU A 23 15.32 -5.93 9.42
N LYS A 24 14.54 -6.50 10.33
CA LYS A 24 13.63 -7.60 9.98
C LYS A 24 12.56 -7.17 8.97
N ALA A 25 12.02 -5.97 9.13
CA ALA A 25 11.06 -5.41 8.21
C ALA A 25 11.69 -5.15 6.84
N LEU A 26 12.89 -4.59 6.83
CA LEU A 26 13.63 -4.33 5.61
C LEU A 26 13.90 -5.63 4.82
N ASP A 27 14.34 -6.68 5.52
CA ASP A 27 14.60 -7.98 4.88
C ASP A 27 13.33 -8.57 4.28
N MET A 28 12.21 -8.47 5.00
CA MET A 28 10.91 -8.94 4.49
C MET A 28 10.49 -8.16 3.25
N LEU A 29 10.60 -6.84 3.30
CA LEU A 29 10.23 -5.97 2.19
C LEU A 29 11.12 -6.19 0.97
N ASP A 30 12.43 -6.38 1.17
CA ASP A 30 13.35 -6.71 0.09
C ASP A 30 12.89 -7.95 -0.67
N GLY A 31 12.52 -8.99 0.05
CA GLY A 31 12.01 -10.23 -0.57
C GLY A 31 10.73 -10.04 -1.35
N ILE A 32 9.81 -9.25 -0.80
CA ILE A 32 8.52 -8.96 -1.45
C ILE A 32 8.75 -8.11 -2.72
N ILE A 33 9.56 -7.07 -2.63
CA ILE A 33 9.83 -6.15 -3.74
C ILE A 33 10.61 -6.84 -4.85
N ASP A 34 11.52 -7.73 -4.51
CA ASP A 34 12.29 -8.50 -5.49
C ASP A 34 11.43 -9.55 -6.21
N SER A 35 10.32 -9.96 -5.62
CA SER A 35 9.40 -10.93 -6.20
C SER A 35 8.28 -10.24 -6.97
N GLN A 36 7.17 -9.92 -6.29
CA GLN A 36 6.04 -9.22 -6.87
C GLN A 36 5.30 -8.46 -5.79
N PHE A 37 4.97 -7.22 -6.06
CA PHE A 37 4.20 -6.40 -5.14
C PHE A 37 3.29 -5.44 -5.89
N TYR A 38 2.35 -4.89 -5.15
CA TYR A 38 1.29 -4.06 -5.72
C TYR A 38 1.25 -2.71 -5.04
N LEU A 39 0.87 -1.70 -5.81
CA LEU A 39 0.52 -0.38 -5.32
C LEU A 39 -0.84 -0.01 -5.88
N SER A 40 -1.61 0.73 -5.11
CA SER A 40 -2.78 1.43 -5.64
C SER A 40 -2.31 2.65 -6.45
N VAL A 41 -3.11 3.06 -7.43
CA VAL A 41 -2.87 4.34 -8.11
C VAL A 41 -2.81 5.50 -7.09
N ILE A 42 -3.51 5.37 -5.97
CA ILE A 42 -3.46 6.37 -4.88
C ILE A 42 -2.05 6.43 -4.27
N ASN A 43 -1.42 5.28 -4.04
CA ASN A 43 -0.04 5.25 -3.54
C ASN A 43 0.91 5.97 -4.49
N LYS A 44 0.75 5.74 -5.79
CA LYS A 44 1.56 6.42 -6.81
C LYS A 44 1.40 7.94 -6.72
N ILE A 45 0.17 8.41 -6.62
CA ILE A 45 -0.12 9.85 -6.49
C ILE A 45 0.50 10.42 -5.22
N GLU A 46 0.34 9.72 -4.09
CA GLU A 46 0.88 10.16 -2.81
C GLU A 46 2.42 10.18 -2.80
N LEU A 47 3.05 9.17 -3.41
CA LEU A 47 4.50 9.09 -3.46
C LEU A 47 5.14 10.19 -4.32
N LEU A 48 4.49 10.59 -5.40
CA LEU A 48 5.05 11.56 -6.34
C LEU A 48 4.49 12.98 -6.15
N GLY A 49 3.42 13.12 -5.40
CA GLY A 49 2.65 14.37 -5.34
C GLY A 49 2.80 15.17 -4.05
N PHE A 50 3.77 14.88 -3.18
CA PHE A 50 3.89 15.68 -1.98
C PHE A 50 4.75 16.93 -2.18
N ILE A 51 4.40 17.98 -1.44
CA ILE A 51 5.09 19.27 -1.51
C ILE A 51 6.53 19.12 -1.02
N GLY A 52 7.47 19.65 -1.79
CA GLY A 52 8.89 19.63 -1.40
C GLY A 52 9.64 18.37 -1.78
N ILE A 53 9.03 17.49 -2.58
CA ILE A 53 9.74 16.31 -3.08
C ILE A 53 11.00 16.73 -3.83
N THR A 54 12.14 16.11 -3.49
CA THR A 54 13.41 16.35 -4.17
C THR A 54 13.51 15.51 -5.44
N GLU A 55 14.43 15.89 -6.34
CA GLU A 55 14.67 15.11 -7.57
C GLU A 55 15.13 13.69 -7.25
N ASP A 56 15.97 13.51 -6.23
CA ASP A 56 16.44 12.19 -5.83
C ASP A 56 15.30 11.33 -5.27
N GLU A 57 14.45 11.91 -4.43
CA GLU A 57 13.28 11.20 -3.91
C GLU A 57 12.34 10.80 -5.03
N GLU A 58 12.04 11.72 -5.95
CA GLU A 58 11.18 11.43 -7.09
C GLU A 58 11.73 10.28 -7.93
N LEU A 59 13.03 10.31 -8.21
CA LEU A 59 13.67 9.24 -8.97
C LEU A 59 13.56 7.90 -8.28
N ASN A 60 13.82 7.84 -6.98
CA ASN A 60 13.74 6.61 -6.21
C ASN A 60 12.32 6.07 -6.12
N PHE A 61 11.34 6.95 -5.93
CA PHE A 61 9.92 6.53 -5.92
C PHE A 61 9.47 6.07 -7.29
N GLN A 62 9.93 6.70 -8.38
CA GLN A 62 9.61 6.25 -9.74
C GLN A 62 10.17 4.86 -10.01
N LYS A 63 11.38 4.56 -9.53
CA LYS A 63 11.96 3.22 -9.67
C LYS A 63 11.11 2.18 -8.94
N LEU A 64 10.66 2.48 -7.72
CA LEU A 64 9.80 1.58 -6.96
C LEU A 64 8.45 1.38 -7.67
N ILE A 65 7.82 2.44 -8.12
CA ILE A 65 6.54 2.40 -8.83
C ILE A 65 6.67 1.60 -10.12
N HIS A 66 7.78 1.77 -10.85
CA HIS A 66 8.01 1.03 -12.09
C HIS A 66 8.16 -0.46 -11.86
N ALA A 67 8.71 -0.87 -10.72
CA ALA A 67 8.85 -2.28 -10.35
C ALA A 67 7.53 -2.90 -9.87
N ALA A 68 6.56 -2.10 -9.45
CA ALA A 68 5.28 -2.55 -8.92
C ALA A 68 4.26 -2.82 -10.00
N ASP A 69 3.27 -3.65 -9.67
CA ASP A 69 2.01 -3.67 -10.39
C ASP A 69 1.10 -2.61 -9.79
N VAL A 70 0.91 -1.51 -10.50
CA VAL A 70 0.06 -0.42 -10.05
C VAL A 70 -1.37 -0.68 -10.49
N LEU A 71 -2.27 -0.82 -9.52
CA LEU A 71 -3.67 -1.15 -9.75
C LEU A 71 -4.49 0.12 -9.93
N ALA A 72 -5.13 0.23 -11.09
CA ALA A 72 -5.98 1.37 -11.41
C ALA A 72 -7.27 1.38 -10.59
N LEU A 73 -7.85 2.55 -10.44
CA LEU A 73 -9.16 2.73 -9.81
C LEU A 73 -10.24 2.34 -10.83
N ASP A 74 -10.61 1.07 -10.83
CA ASP A 74 -11.66 0.57 -11.73
C ASP A 74 -13.04 0.60 -11.05
N GLU A 75 -14.06 0.21 -11.78
CA GLU A 75 -15.46 0.27 -11.31
C GLU A 75 -15.70 -0.64 -10.10
N ASN A 76 -15.07 -1.80 -10.04
CA ASN A 76 -15.21 -2.71 -8.91
C ASN A 76 -14.62 -2.10 -7.64
N ILE A 77 -13.47 -1.44 -7.77
CA ILE A 77 -12.84 -0.76 -6.65
C ILE A 77 -13.67 0.45 -6.22
N VAL A 78 -14.23 1.20 -7.16
CA VAL A 78 -15.13 2.32 -6.84
C VAL A 78 -16.32 1.82 -6.01
N THR A 79 -16.97 0.77 -6.44
CA THR A 79 -18.13 0.21 -5.73
C THR A 79 -17.75 -0.25 -4.32
N SER A 80 -16.64 -0.97 -4.19
CA SER A 80 -16.14 -1.40 -2.88
C SER A 80 -15.77 -0.22 -1.98
N THR A 81 -15.17 0.82 -2.54
CA THR A 81 -14.83 2.04 -1.80
C THR A 81 -16.08 2.71 -1.24
N ILE A 82 -17.14 2.80 -2.03
CA ILE A 82 -18.42 3.37 -1.60
C ILE A 82 -18.98 2.58 -0.40
N GLU A 83 -18.96 1.24 -0.47
CA GLU A 83 -19.45 0.39 0.60
C GLU A 83 -18.62 0.56 1.88
N ILE A 84 -17.30 0.64 1.75
CA ILE A 84 -16.42 0.88 2.91
C ILE A 84 -16.74 2.22 3.57
N ARG A 85 -16.93 3.27 2.78
CA ARG A 85 -17.23 4.60 3.28
C ARG A 85 -18.59 4.69 3.98
N LYS A 86 -19.55 3.89 3.55
CA LYS A 86 -20.86 3.79 4.22
C LYS A 86 -20.78 3.05 5.55
N SER A 87 -19.89 2.08 5.69
CA SER A 87 -19.83 1.19 6.84
C SER A 87 -18.82 1.60 7.90
N TYR A 88 -17.79 2.36 7.51
CA TYR A 88 -16.68 2.71 8.40
C TYR A 88 -16.32 4.19 8.26
N ILE A 89 -15.81 4.76 9.35
CA ILE A 89 -15.21 6.10 9.30
C ILE A 89 -13.81 5.98 8.72
N THR A 90 -13.64 6.35 7.47
CA THR A 90 -12.35 6.25 6.76
C THR A 90 -12.10 7.50 5.95
N LYS A 91 -10.83 7.83 5.76
CA LYS A 91 -10.43 8.85 4.80
C LYS A 91 -10.57 8.27 3.39
N LEU A 92 -10.90 9.11 2.43
CA LEU A 92 -11.11 8.67 1.05
C LEU A 92 -9.90 7.90 0.48
N PRO A 93 -8.65 8.39 0.60
CA PRO A 93 -7.50 7.63 0.09
C PRO A 93 -7.38 6.25 0.74
N ASP A 94 -7.55 6.15 2.05
CA ASP A 94 -7.47 4.87 2.77
C ASP A 94 -8.57 3.91 2.33
N ALA A 95 -9.78 4.42 2.12
CA ALA A 95 -10.89 3.60 1.64
C ALA A 95 -10.61 3.01 0.26
N ILE A 96 -9.99 3.79 -0.63
CA ILE A 96 -9.62 3.33 -1.98
C ILE A 96 -8.53 2.27 -1.89
N ILE A 97 -7.52 2.48 -1.06
CA ILE A 97 -6.43 1.51 -0.85
C ILE A 97 -6.99 0.21 -0.28
N ALA A 98 -7.86 0.30 0.73
CA ALA A 98 -8.51 -0.87 1.32
C ALA A 98 -9.35 -1.63 0.30
N ALA A 99 -10.15 -0.93 -0.49
CA ALA A 99 -10.96 -1.53 -1.55
C ALA A 99 -10.10 -2.23 -2.60
N THR A 100 -8.99 -1.61 -2.97
CA THR A 100 -8.04 -2.18 -3.94
C THR A 100 -7.52 -3.52 -3.42
N ALA A 101 -7.13 -3.58 -2.16
CA ALA A 101 -6.65 -4.82 -1.56
C ALA A 101 -7.75 -5.88 -1.44
N LEU A 102 -8.95 -5.49 -1.02
CA LEU A 102 -10.08 -6.44 -0.89
C LEU A 102 -10.45 -7.06 -2.23
N ILE A 103 -10.61 -6.25 -3.27
CA ILE A 103 -11.01 -6.73 -4.60
C ILE A 103 -9.96 -7.65 -5.20
N ASN A 104 -8.69 -7.40 -4.93
CA ASN A 104 -7.58 -8.17 -5.50
C ASN A 104 -7.02 -9.25 -4.56
N GLY A 105 -7.62 -9.45 -3.40
CA GLY A 105 -7.19 -10.47 -2.46
C GLY A 105 -5.78 -10.26 -1.92
N LEU A 106 -5.39 -9.00 -1.66
CA LEU A 106 -4.06 -8.65 -1.23
C LEU A 106 -4.00 -8.37 0.28
N VAL A 107 -2.83 -8.63 0.85
CA VAL A 107 -2.51 -8.20 2.23
C VAL A 107 -1.95 -6.77 2.15
N ILE A 108 -2.48 -5.87 2.95
CA ILE A 108 -1.92 -4.50 3.05
C ILE A 108 -0.77 -4.51 4.05
N ILE A 109 0.38 -4.03 3.62
CA ILE A 109 1.51 -3.75 4.51
C ILE A 109 1.44 -2.28 4.89
N THR A 110 1.16 -2.00 6.15
CA THR A 110 0.95 -0.63 6.63
C THR A 110 1.29 -0.53 8.12
N ARG A 111 1.71 0.66 8.54
CA ARG A 111 1.84 0.99 9.96
C ARG A 111 0.52 1.48 10.55
N ASN A 112 -0.40 1.90 9.71
CA ASN A 112 -1.73 2.38 10.12
C ASN A 112 -2.71 1.22 10.30
N THR A 113 -2.33 0.25 11.12
CA THR A 113 -3.11 -0.98 11.31
C THR A 113 -4.47 -0.71 11.94
N LYS A 114 -4.56 0.28 12.81
CA LYS A 114 -5.80 0.61 13.51
C LYS A 114 -6.93 0.96 12.54
N ASP A 115 -6.64 1.76 11.52
CA ASP A 115 -7.66 2.20 10.57
C ASP A 115 -8.05 1.11 9.57
N PHE A 116 -7.11 0.23 9.21
CA PHE A 116 -7.39 -0.82 8.23
C PHE A 116 -7.95 -2.10 8.86
N LYS A 117 -7.53 -2.47 10.07
CA LYS A 117 -7.98 -3.71 10.72
C LYS A 117 -9.47 -3.76 10.99
N LYS A 118 -10.11 -2.60 11.17
CA LYS A 118 -11.56 -2.54 11.41
C LYS A 118 -12.38 -2.97 10.20
N ILE A 119 -11.79 -2.96 9.01
CA ILE A 119 -12.50 -3.29 7.77
C ILE A 119 -12.58 -4.80 7.62
N LYS A 120 -13.79 -5.33 7.61
CA LYS A 120 -14.02 -6.77 7.56
C LYS A 120 -13.46 -7.37 6.27
N GLY A 121 -12.73 -8.47 6.41
CA GLY A 121 -12.17 -9.22 5.28
C GLY A 121 -10.81 -8.72 4.81
N LEU A 122 -10.34 -7.60 5.35
CA LEU A 122 -9.04 -7.04 4.97
C LEU A 122 -7.93 -7.63 5.84
N GLU A 123 -6.91 -8.17 5.20
CA GLU A 123 -5.71 -8.64 5.89
C GLU A 123 -4.68 -7.52 5.95
N VAL A 124 -4.13 -7.32 7.14
CA VAL A 124 -3.21 -6.22 7.43
C VAL A 124 -1.97 -6.75 8.10
N LEU A 125 -0.81 -6.32 7.63
CA LEU A 125 0.49 -6.68 8.19
C LEU A 125 1.25 -5.41 8.58
N ASP A 126 1.62 -5.31 9.86
CA ASP A 126 2.48 -4.23 10.35
C ASP A 126 3.94 -4.67 10.21
N PRO A 127 4.75 -3.98 9.38
CA PRO A 127 6.15 -4.38 9.22
C PRO A 127 6.98 -4.22 10.49
N TYR A 128 6.53 -3.42 11.44
CA TYR A 128 7.22 -3.24 12.73
C TYR A 128 6.88 -4.33 13.75
N GLY A 129 5.89 -5.16 13.46
CA GLY A 129 5.41 -6.21 14.36
C GLY A 129 5.93 -7.61 14.03
N ILE A 130 6.92 -7.71 13.19
CA ILE A 130 7.46 -9.00 12.78
C ILE A 130 8.75 -9.38 13.52
#